data_23c766e65d33fd67976da98a91d7087f
#
_entry.id   23c766e65d33fd67976da98a91d7087f
#
_cell.length_a   1.000
_cell.length_b   1.000
_cell.length_c   1.000
_cell.angle_alpha   90.00
_cell.angle_beta   90.00
_cell.angle_gamma   90.00
#
_symmetry.space_group_name_H-M   'P 1'
#
loop_
_entity.id
_entity.type
_entity.pdbx_description
1 polymer ?
#
loop_
_entity_poly.entity_id
_entity_poly.type
_entity_poly.pdbx_seq_one_letter_code
_entity_poly.pdbx_strand_id
1 'polypeptide(L)'
;MTNKTLFADTAELCAQIMVMAIEITRGGRYHVFAEYSGHVNWFEVKVLPSSQVYAKSVPQEVVHEALIYLDRDHARERLVEEIGALNDLAKTEAA
;
A
#
# COMPACT_ATOMS: atom_id res chain seq x y z
N MET A 1 -16.10 -23.19 -0.06
CA MET A 1 -15.31 -22.94 1.15
C MET A 1 -13.92 -22.44 0.83
N THR A 2 -13.20 -23.14 -0.04
CA THR A 2 -11.85 -22.74 -0.44
C THR A 2 -11.79 -21.35 -1.05
N ASN A 3 -12.75 -20.99 -1.91
CA ASN A 3 -12.78 -19.66 -2.53
C ASN A 3 -12.92 -18.56 -1.50
N LYS A 4 -13.75 -18.80 -0.50
CA LYS A 4 -13.99 -17.83 0.56
C LYS A 4 -12.71 -17.58 1.37
N THR A 5 -11.94 -18.62 1.62
CA THR A 5 -10.67 -18.54 2.34
C THR A 5 -9.63 -17.74 1.55
N LEU A 6 -9.57 -17.98 0.22
CA LEU A 6 -8.63 -17.27 -0.65
C LEU A 6 -8.93 -15.77 -0.67
N PHE A 7 -10.21 -15.40 -0.80
CA PHE A 7 -10.61 -14.00 -0.78
C PHE A 7 -10.34 -13.35 0.57
N ALA A 8 -10.59 -14.10 1.67
CA ALA A 8 -10.31 -13.60 3.00
C ALA A 8 -8.83 -13.29 3.16
N ASP A 9 -7.94 -14.18 2.68
CA ASP A 9 -6.50 -13.94 2.76
C ASP A 9 -6.10 -12.66 2.05
N THR A 10 -6.60 -12.46 0.83
CA THR A 10 -6.27 -11.27 0.05
C THR A 10 -6.80 -10.02 0.75
N ALA A 11 -8.03 -10.06 1.23
CA ALA A 11 -8.64 -8.93 1.93
C ALA A 11 -7.89 -8.61 3.22
N GLU A 12 -7.48 -9.64 3.96
CA GLU A 12 -6.71 -9.45 5.19
C GLU A 12 -5.36 -8.80 4.92
N LEU A 13 -4.69 -9.18 3.85
CA LEU A 13 -3.42 -8.58 3.46
C LEU A 13 -3.60 -7.11 3.10
N CYS A 14 -4.67 -6.78 2.37
CA CYS A 14 -5.00 -5.39 2.06
C CYS A 14 -5.28 -4.60 3.33
N ALA A 15 -6.02 -5.19 4.28
CA ALA A 15 -6.30 -4.54 5.55
C ALA A 15 -5.02 -4.28 6.34
N GLN A 16 -4.10 -5.24 6.31
CA GLN A 16 -2.80 -5.11 6.96
C GLN A 16 -2.00 -3.95 6.36
N ILE A 17 -2.00 -3.84 5.03
CA ILE A 17 -1.34 -2.73 4.34
C ILE A 17 -1.98 -1.40 4.73
N MET A 18 -3.30 -1.36 4.86
CA MET A 18 -4.01 -0.16 5.27
C MET A 18 -3.58 0.28 6.67
N VAL A 19 -3.46 -0.65 7.60
CA VAL A 19 -2.98 -0.36 8.95
C VAL A 19 -1.56 0.20 8.90
N MET A 20 -0.68 -0.44 8.11
CA MET A 20 0.70 0.02 7.94
C MET A 20 0.75 1.43 7.34
N ALA A 21 -0.11 1.71 6.38
CA ALA A 21 -0.18 3.03 5.76
C ALA A 21 -0.46 4.12 6.81
N ILE A 22 -1.37 3.84 7.71
CA ILE A 22 -1.71 4.77 8.79
C ILE A 22 -0.53 4.95 9.74
N GLU A 23 0.08 3.85 10.15
CA GLU A 23 1.19 3.88 11.09
C GLU A 23 2.41 4.60 10.52
N ILE A 24 2.77 4.31 9.27
CA ILE A 24 3.91 4.95 8.62
C ILE A 24 3.65 6.46 8.48
N THR A 25 2.43 6.84 8.07
CA THR A 25 2.07 8.24 7.94
C THR A 25 2.18 8.97 9.28
N ARG A 26 1.76 8.32 10.36
CA ARG A 26 1.88 8.88 11.71
C ARG A 26 3.33 9.06 12.15
N GLY A 27 4.24 8.26 11.58
CA GLY A 27 5.67 8.38 11.87
C GLY A 27 6.27 9.69 11.39
N GLY A 28 5.61 10.40 10.46
CA GLY A 28 5.94 11.76 10.09
C GLY A 28 6.93 11.93 8.95
N ARG A 29 7.54 10.87 8.47
CA ARG A 29 8.53 10.95 7.39
C ARG A 29 7.91 10.78 6.01
N TYR A 30 6.83 10.01 5.93
CA TYR A 30 6.17 9.70 4.67
C TYR A 30 4.67 9.89 4.80
N HIS A 31 4.01 10.10 3.65
CA HIS A 31 2.56 9.99 3.53
C HIS A 31 2.29 8.75 2.69
N VAL A 32 1.53 7.81 3.23
CA VAL A 32 1.18 6.58 2.51
C VAL A 32 -0.29 6.60 2.16
N PHE A 33 -0.57 6.42 0.88
CA PHE A 33 -1.92 6.34 0.33
C PHE A 33 -2.18 4.89 -0.04
N ALA A 34 -3.27 4.33 0.46
CA ALA A 34 -3.68 2.97 0.11
C ALA A 34 -5.16 3.02 -0.25
N GLU A 35 -5.51 2.48 -1.41
CA GLU A 35 -6.86 2.59 -1.93
C GLU A 35 -7.27 1.32 -2.66
N TYR A 36 -8.49 0.86 -2.37
CA TYR A 36 -9.10 -0.24 -3.12
C TYR A 36 -10.17 0.34 -4.04
N SER A 37 -10.12 -0.03 -5.32
CA SER A 37 -11.11 0.38 -6.29
C SER A 37 -11.93 -0.85 -6.70
N GLY A 38 -13.22 -0.85 -6.33
CA GLY A 38 -14.07 -2.04 -6.46
C GLY A 38 -14.43 -2.39 -7.89
N HIS A 39 -14.65 -1.40 -8.74
CA HIS A 39 -15.12 -1.70 -10.10
C HIS A 39 -14.02 -2.30 -10.99
N VAL A 40 -12.76 -2.09 -10.67
CA VAL A 40 -11.63 -2.68 -11.38
C VAL A 40 -10.88 -3.72 -10.54
N ASN A 41 -11.29 -3.86 -9.30
CA ASN A 41 -10.76 -4.84 -8.35
C ASN A 41 -9.24 -4.73 -8.20
N TRP A 42 -8.76 -3.52 -8.03
CA TRP A 42 -7.34 -3.27 -7.81
C TRP A 42 -7.10 -2.64 -6.44
N PHE A 43 -5.88 -2.83 -5.94
CA PHE A 43 -5.41 -2.21 -4.71
C PHE A 43 -4.15 -1.41 -5.05
N GLU A 44 -4.15 -0.12 -4.74
CA GLU A 44 -3.05 0.78 -5.06
C GLU A 44 -2.40 1.31 -3.79
N VAL A 45 -1.07 1.35 -3.80
CA VAL A 45 -0.29 1.95 -2.71
C VAL A 45 0.66 2.97 -3.33
N LYS A 46 0.74 4.14 -2.72
CA LYS A 46 1.65 5.19 -3.16
C LYS A 46 2.26 5.83 -1.92
N VAL A 47 3.57 6.02 -1.93
CA VAL A 47 4.29 6.64 -0.82
C VAL A 47 4.97 7.90 -1.33
N LEU A 48 4.71 9.00 -0.64
CA LEU A 48 5.32 10.30 -0.93
C LEU A 48 6.06 10.79 0.33
N PRO A 49 7.08 11.64 0.19
CA PRO A 49 7.69 12.22 1.38
C PRO A 49 6.70 13.16 2.06
N SER A 50 6.79 13.30 3.37
CA SER A 50 5.89 14.19 4.11
C SER A 50 6.07 15.66 3.72
N SER A 51 7.19 16.00 3.09
CA SER A 51 7.47 17.34 2.59
C SER A 51 6.80 17.63 1.24
N GLN A 52 6.12 16.67 0.65
CA GLN A 52 5.46 16.84 -0.64
C GLN A 52 4.45 17.98 -0.59
N VAL A 53 4.52 18.87 -1.56
CA VAL A 53 3.54 19.93 -1.75
C VAL A 53 2.45 19.43 -2.67
N TYR A 54 1.20 19.47 -2.19
CA TYR A 54 0.05 18.97 -2.95
C TYR A 54 -0.60 20.10 -3.74
N ALA A 55 0.06 20.48 -4.83
CA ALA A 55 -0.44 21.50 -5.75
C ALA A 55 -0.26 20.98 -7.17
N LYS A 56 -1.18 21.34 -8.06
CA LYS A 56 -1.15 20.85 -9.45
C LYS A 56 0.14 21.20 -10.18
N SER A 57 0.76 22.32 -9.82
CA SER A 57 1.99 22.79 -10.47
C SER A 57 3.24 22.11 -9.94
N VAL A 58 3.14 21.34 -8.85
CA VAL A 58 4.29 20.69 -8.24
C VAL A 58 4.23 19.19 -8.52
N PRO A 59 5.25 18.62 -9.20
CA PRO A 59 5.25 17.19 -9.46
C PRO A 59 5.42 16.40 -8.17
N GLN A 60 4.83 15.19 -8.14
CA GLN A 60 4.94 14.32 -6.98
C GLN A 60 6.27 13.59 -6.99
N GLU A 61 6.91 13.55 -5.83
CA GLU A 61 8.13 12.77 -5.63
C GLU A 61 7.75 11.39 -5.10
N VAL A 62 7.40 10.49 -6.00
CA VAL A 62 6.97 9.14 -5.58
C VAL A 62 8.17 8.36 -5.07
N VAL A 63 8.11 7.99 -3.79
CA VAL A 63 9.14 7.16 -3.15
C VAL A 63 8.95 5.70 -3.52
N HIS A 64 7.68 5.27 -3.55
CA HIS A 64 7.33 3.89 -3.85
C HIS A 64 5.88 3.85 -4.28
N GLU A 65 5.56 2.97 -5.25
CA GLU A 65 4.16 2.75 -5.62
C GLU A 65 3.97 1.33 -6.14
N ALA A 66 2.76 0.84 -5.98
CA ALA A 66 2.37 -0.48 -6.45
C ALA A 66 0.90 -0.46 -6.84
N LEU A 67 0.57 -1.16 -7.91
CA LEU A 67 -0.80 -1.37 -8.35
C LEU A 67 -1.01 -2.86 -8.50
N ILE A 68 -1.91 -3.42 -7.71
CA ILE A 68 -2.11 -4.87 -7.64
C ILE A 68 -3.55 -5.21 -8.00
N TYR A 69 -3.74 -5.97 -9.06
CA TYR A 69 -5.05 -6.47 -9.46
C TYR A 69 -5.35 -7.73 -8.64
N LEU A 70 -6.38 -7.67 -7.81
CA LEU A 70 -6.65 -8.73 -6.83
C LEU A 70 -7.24 -9.99 -7.44
N ASP A 71 -7.75 -9.91 -8.68
CA ASP A 71 -8.30 -11.06 -9.39
C ASP A 71 -7.28 -11.76 -10.30
N ARG A 72 -6.02 -11.35 -10.23
CA ARG A 72 -4.96 -11.94 -11.04
C ARG A 72 -4.18 -12.97 -10.26
N ASP A 73 -3.54 -13.88 -11.01
CA ASP A 73 -2.60 -14.82 -10.42
C ASP A 73 -1.48 -14.04 -9.72
N HIS A 74 -0.98 -14.58 -8.63
CA HIS A 74 0.10 -13.96 -7.85
C HIS A 74 -0.28 -12.69 -7.09
N ALA A 75 -1.58 -12.35 -7.02
CA ALA A 75 -2.02 -11.16 -6.27
C ALA A 75 -1.58 -11.26 -4.80
N ARG A 76 -1.77 -12.42 -4.18
CA ARG A 76 -1.38 -12.64 -2.80
C ARG A 76 0.11 -12.45 -2.60
N GLU A 77 0.92 -12.99 -3.49
CA GLU A 77 2.37 -12.86 -3.43
C GLU A 77 2.79 -11.41 -3.54
N ARG A 78 2.16 -10.67 -4.45
CA ARG A 78 2.46 -9.25 -4.63
C ARG A 78 2.08 -8.43 -3.41
N LEU A 79 0.99 -8.78 -2.73
CA LEU A 79 0.59 -8.11 -1.50
C LEU A 79 1.59 -8.38 -0.38
N VAL A 80 2.09 -9.61 -0.29
CA VAL A 80 3.11 -9.96 0.70
C VAL A 80 4.40 -9.19 0.43
N GLU A 81 4.79 -9.06 -0.84
CA GLU A 81 5.96 -8.26 -1.22
C GLU A 81 5.77 -6.79 -0.82
N GLU A 82 4.57 -6.28 -1.02
CA GLU A 82 4.25 -4.89 -0.67
C GLU A 82 4.35 -4.66 0.83
N ILE A 83 3.89 -5.61 1.62
CA ILE A 83 4.03 -5.55 3.08
C ILE A 83 5.52 -5.47 3.46
N GLY A 84 6.35 -6.26 2.79
CA GLY A 84 7.80 -6.22 3.01
C GLY A 84 8.40 -4.87 2.69
N ALA A 85 7.99 -4.28 1.55
CA ALA A 85 8.47 -2.96 1.15
C ALA A 85 8.08 -1.88 2.17
N LEU A 86 6.84 -1.92 2.65
CA LEU A 86 6.38 -0.96 3.66
C LEU A 86 7.07 -1.16 5.00
N ASN A 87 7.37 -2.41 5.36
CA ASN A 87 8.14 -2.68 6.58
C ASN A 87 9.53 -2.05 6.51
N ASP A 88 10.16 -2.09 5.34
CA ASP A 88 11.47 -1.48 5.16
C ASP A 88 11.40 0.03 5.33
N LEU A 89 10.35 0.66 4.81
CA LEU A 89 10.14 2.11 5.02
C LEU A 89 9.91 2.43 6.50
N ALA A 90 9.15 1.59 7.19
CA ALA A 90 8.88 1.78 8.62
C ALA A 90 10.17 1.73 9.44
N LYS A 91 11.09 0.84 9.08
CA LYS A 91 12.40 0.75 9.74
C LYS A 91 13.20 2.02 9.52
N THR A 92 13.10 2.61 8.34
CA THR A 92 13.77 3.86 8.02
C THR A 92 13.26 4.99 8.92
N GLU A 93 11.92 5.03 9.14
CA GLU A 93 11.33 6.02 10.05
C GLU A 93 11.81 5.84 11.49
N ALA A 94 11.95 4.59 11.92
CA ALA A 94 12.38 4.29 13.29
C ALA A 94 13.84 4.64 13.54
N ALA A 95 14.64 4.70 12.49
CA ALA A 95 16.06 5.07 12.60
C ALA A 95 16.22 6.57 12.70
#